data_f61b0ffccbb9aeb24849326bc8ac2b11
#
_entry.id   f61b0ffccbb9aeb24849326bc8ac2b11
#
_cell.length_a   1.000
_cell.length_b   1.000
_cell.length_c   1.000
_cell.angle_alpha   90.00
_cell.angle_beta   90.00
_cell.angle_gamma   90.00
#
_symmetry.space_group_name_H-M   'P 1'
#
loop_
_entity.id
_entity.type
_entity.pdbx_description
1 polymer ?
#
loop_
_entity_poly.entity_id
_entity_poly.type
_entity_poly.pdbx_seq_one_letter_code
_entity_poly.pdbx_strand_id
1 'polypeptide(L)'
;MARYTEAVCRQCRREGQKLFLKGDRCYTDKCALASRAYAPGQHGQGRSKTSEYGQQLREKQKAKRFYGVLESQFRSYYDMAERRPGKTGENLLSILESRLDNVVYRLGFAMSRAEARQMVSHGHCTVNGRKVNIPSYQVKPGMVITLKESSRGLEKIKANIEANAFRPAPKWLEYDAANLIAKVVAVPARDDIDLPIEEHLIVELYSK
;
A
#
# COMPACT_ATOMS: atom_id res chain seq x y z
N MET A 1 -6.10 -15.40 1.46
CA MET A 1 -4.72 -14.84 1.45
C MET A 1 -4.39 -14.31 2.83
N ALA A 2 -3.30 -14.79 3.45
CA ALA A 2 -2.91 -14.40 4.81
C ALA A 2 -2.56 -12.89 4.91
N ARG A 3 -2.86 -12.30 6.06
CA ARG A 3 -2.59 -10.89 6.36
C ARG A 3 -2.25 -10.72 7.83
N TYR A 4 -1.65 -9.58 8.18
CA TYR A 4 -1.49 -9.17 9.57
C TYR A 4 -2.85 -8.74 10.14
N THR A 5 -3.28 -9.32 11.25
CA THR A 5 -4.59 -9.11 11.89
C THR A 5 -4.53 -8.43 13.25
N GLU A 6 -3.31 -8.27 13.81
CA GLU A 6 -3.11 -7.66 15.12
C GLU A 6 -3.16 -6.12 15.05
N ALA A 7 -2.82 -5.46 16.17
CA ALA A 7 -2.86 -4.01 16.32
C ALA A 7 -1.85 -3.28 15.42
N VAL A 8 -2.28 -2.84 14.24
CA VAL A 8 -1.44 -2.20 13.20
C VAL A 8 -0.72 -0.92 13.67
N CYS A 9 -1.24 -0.20 14.70
CA CYS A 9 -0.56 0.96 15.26
C CYS A 9 0.80 0.60 15.91
N ARG A 10 1.00 -0.64 16.33
CA ARG A 10 2.30 -1.14 16.81
C ARG A 10 3.35 -1.11 15.70
N GLN A 11 2.94 -1.30 14.45
CA GLN A 11 3.82 -1.24 13.29
C GLN A 11 4.34 0.18 13.05
N CYS A 12 3.45 1.20 13.04
CA CYS A 12 3.84 2.61 12.90
C CYS A 12 4.82 3.01 14.03
N ARG A 13 4.50 2.64 15.27
CA ARG A 13 5.37 2.92 16.42
C ARG A 13 6.74 2.24 16.31
N ARG A 14 6.80 1.01 15.79
CA ARG A 14 8.07 0.31 15.59
C ARG A 14 8.94 0.94 14.52
N GLU A 15 8.32 1.47 13.46
CA GLU A 15 9.06 2.18 12.39
C GLU A 15 9.32 3.66 12.71
N GLY A 16 8.73 4.19 13.80
CA GLY A 16 8.85 5.61 14.16
C GLY A 16 8.18 6.57 13.17
N GLN A 17 7.35 6.05 12.26
CA GLN A 17 6.77 6.80 11.15
C GLN A 17 5.30 6.45 10.93
N LYS A 18 4.49 7.43 10.47
CA LYS A 18 3.10 7.19 10.07
C LYS A 18 3.06 6.39 8.77
N LEU A 19 2.47 5.20 8.83
CA LEU A 19 2.24 4.34 7.65
C LEU A 19 0.78 4.40 7.16
N PHE A 20 -0.05 5.25 7.75
CA PHE A 20 -1.45 5.50 7.38
C PHE A 20 -2.30 4.22 7.26
N LEU A 21 -2.14 3.27 8.19
CA LEU A 21 -2.76 1.94 8.12
C LEU A 21 -4.22 1.90 8.58
N LYS A 22 -4.73 2.97 9.24
CA LYS A 22 -6.09 3.04 9.78
C LYS A 22 -6.98 4.14 9.14
N GLY A 23 -6.57 4.71 8.01
CA GLY A 23 -7.33 5.78 7.35
C GLY A 23 -7.40 7.05 8.22
N ASP A 24 -8.60 7.61 8.41
CA ASP A 24 -8.85 8.92 9.05
C ASP A 24 -8.19 9.09 10.39
N ARG A 25 -8.20 8.06 11.23
CA ARG A 25 -7.55 8.11 12.54
C ARG A 25 -6.07 8.48 12.47
N CYS A 26 -5.39 8.19 11.36
CA CYS A 26 -3.97 8.49 11.19
C CYS A 26 -3.70 9.99 10.97
N TYR A 27 -4.73 10.74 10.58
CA TYR A 27 -4.67 12.20 10.34
C TYR A 27 -5.10 13.02 11.55
N THR A 28 -5.72 12.40 12.55
CA THR A 28 -6.20 13.07 13.77
C THR A 28 -5.21 12.90 14.93
N ASP A 29 -5.41 13.65 16.02
CA ASP A 29 -4.66 13.55 17.28
C ASP A 29 -4.83 12.19 17.97
N LYS A 30 -5.85 11.41 17.61
CA LYS A 30 -6.07 10.04 18.08
C LYS A 30 -5.07 9.04 17.54
N CYS A 31 -4.09 9.47 16.71
CA CYS A 31 -3.03 8.63 16.19
C CYS A 31 -2.13 8.14 17.32
N ALA A 32 -1.93 6.82 17.41
CA ALA A 32 -1.11 6.22 18.46
C ALA A 32 0.38 6.62 18.41
N LEU A 33 0.87 7.07 17.25
CA LEU A 33 2.23 7.58 17.12
C LEU A 33 2.35 9.00 17.68
N ALA A 34 1.31 9.83 17.57
CA ALA A 34 1.30 11.17 18.15
C ALA A 34 1.37 11.12 19.68
N SER A 35 0.61 10.20 20.31
CA SER A 35 0.59 10.06 21.76
C SER A 35 1.76 9.25 22.33
N ARG A 36 2.31 8.31 21.59
CA ARG A 36 3.37 7.38 22.01
C ARG A 36 4.37 7.13 20.88
N ALA A 37 5.33 8.04 20.70
CA ALA A 37 6.31 8.03 19.60
C ALA A 37 7.44 7.00 19.74
N TYR A 38 7.35 6.08 20.71
CA TYR A 38 8.37 5.05 20.96
C TYR A 38 7.90 3.65 20.52
N ALA A 39 8.85 2.76 20.28
CA ALA A 39 8.58 1.39 19.87
C ALA A 39 7.69 0.63 20.88
N PRO A 40 6.86 -0.32 20.45
CA PRO A 40 6.08 -1.13 21.36
C PRO A 40 6.96 -2.12 22.12
N GLY A 41 6.53 -2.49 23.32
CA GLY A 41 7.22 -3.44 24.21
C GLY A 41 7.84 -2.76 25.43
N GLN A 42 8.34 -3.57 26.37
CA GLN A 42 8.90 -3.10 27.64
C GLN A 42 10.12 -2.19 27.44
N HIS A 43 10.97 -2.53 26.49
CA HIS A 43 12.20 -1.79 26.17
C HIS A 43 12.05 -0.75 25.05
N GLY A 44 10.81 -0.35 24.72
CA GLY A 44 10.53 0.55 23.60
C GLY A 44 11.17 1.95 23.70
N GLN A 45 11.48 2.39 24.92
CA GLN A 45 12.12 3.69 25.19
C GLN A 45 13.66 3.61 25.33
N GLY A 46 14.20 2.38 25.30
CA GLY A 46 15.64 2.16 25.38
C GLY A 46 16.38 2.76 24.19
N ARG A 47 17.50 3.44 24.45
CA ARG A 47 18.41 3.93 23.42
C ARG A 47 19.35 2.79 23.00
N SER A 48 19.34 2.40 21.74
CA SER A 48 20.30 1.45 21.18
C SER A 48 20.89 2.01 19.90
N LYS A 49 22.18 1.79 19.70
CA LYS A 49 22.83 2.09 18.41
C LYS A 49 22.24 1.16 17.35
N THR A 50 21.72 1.73 16.29
CA THR A 50 21.19 0.93 15.18
C THR A 50 22.35 0.44 14.32
N SER A 51 22.46 -0.87 14.14
CA SER A 51 23.42 -1.47 13.21
C SER A 51 22.98 -1.25 11.77
N GLU A 52 23.91 -1.35 10.83
CA GLU A 52 23.63 -1.26 9.39
C GLU A 52 22.56 -2.29 8.97
N TYR A 53 22.73 -3.56 9.38
CA TYR A 53 21.70 -4.58 9.19
C TYR A 53 20.33 -4.16 9.76
N GLY A 54 20.35 -3.52 10.93
CA GLY A 54 19.12 -3.02 11.56
C GLY A 54 18.43 -1.95 10.73
N GLN A 55 19.18 -1.04 10.08
CA GLN A 55 18.65 -0.03 9.18
C GLN A 55 18.03 -0.65 7.93
N GLN A 56 18.77 -1.52 7.26
CA GLN A 56 18.31 -2.26 6.09
C GLN A 56 17.02 -3.05 6.38
N LEU A 57 16.99 -3.74 7.54
CA LEU A 57 15.81 -4.48 7.99
C LEU A 57 14.61 -3.55 8.24
N ARG A 58 14.82 -2.36 8.84
CA ARG A 58 13.72 -1.40 9.08
C ARG A 58 13.15 -0.87 7.78
N GLU A 59 13.96 -0.52 6.80
CA GLU A 59 13.48 -0.06 5.50
C GLU A 59 12.65 -1.14 4.79
N LYS A 60 13.11 -2.38 4.78
CA LYS A 60 12.33 -3.50 4.26
C LYS A 60 10.99 -3.66 5.00
N GLN A 61 11.01 -3.65 6.33
CA GLN A 61 9.79 -3.82 7.13
C GLN A 61 8.82 -2.65 6.95
N LYS A 62 9.33 -1.44 6.78
CA LYS A 62 8.54 -0.24 6.47
C LYS A 62 7.75 -0.43 5.16
N ALA A 63 8.45 -0.78 4.07
CA ALA A 63 7.82 -1.07 2.77
C ALA A 63 6.77 -2.16 2.89
N LYS A 64 7.13 -3.29 3.45
CA LYS A 64 6.26 -4.45 3.62
C LYS A 64 4.98 -4.11 4.40
N ARG A 65 5.11 -3.35 5.49
CA ARG A 65 3.99 -2.96 6.36
C ARG A 65 3.09 -1.92 5.71
N PHE A 66 3.66 -0.99 4.98
CA PHE A 66 2.92 0.04 4.26
C PHE A 66 1.95 -0.56 3.23
N TYR A 67 2.41 -1.54 2.46
CA TYR A 67 1.57 -2.25 1.48
C TYR A 67 0.78 -3.44 2.07
N GLY A 68 0.97 -3.75 3.36
CA GLY A 68 0.27 -4.86 4.02
C GLY A 68 0.60 -6.24 3.46
N VAL A 69 1.82 -6.42 2.95
CA VAL A 69 2.30 -7.67 2.35
C VAL A 69 3.03 -8.53 3.39
N LEU A 70 2.92 -9.85 3.31
CA LEU A 70 3.70 -10.79 4.13
C LEU A 70 5.08 -11.07 3.50
N GLU A 71 5.99 -11.60 4.32
CA GLU A 71 7.40 -11.78 3.92
C GLU A 71 7.57 -12.66 2.68
N SER A 72 6.91 -13.81 2.62
CA SER A 72 6.99 -14.71 1.46
C SER A 72 6.58 -14.03 0.15
N GLN A 73 5.47 -13.28 0.18
CA GLN A 73 4.99 -12.55 -1.00
C GLN A 73 5.93 -11.39 -1.34
N PHE A 74 6.49 -10.70 -0.33
CA PHE A 74 7.42 -9.61 -0.56
C PHE A 74 8.73 -10.12 -1.20
N ARG A 75 9.25 -11.26 -0.73
CA ARG A 75 10.40 -11.92 -1.34
C ARG A 75 10.14 -12.28 -2.79
N SER A 76 8.98 -12.88 -3.11
CA SER A 76 8.61 -13.18 -4.50
C SER A 76 8.54 -11.93 -5.39
N TYR A 77 8.13 -10.77 -4.84
CA TYR A 77 8.17 -9.51 -5.58
C TYR A 77 9.58 -8.99 -5.79
N TYR A 78 10.47 -9.19 -4.82
CA TYR A 78 11.88 -8.86 -4.97
C TYR A 78 12.52 -9.69 -6.08
N ASP A 79 12.34 -11.02 -6.07
CA ASP A 79 12.85 -11.93 -7.09
C ASP A 79 12.31 -11.58 -8.50
N MET A 80 11.06 -11.11 -8.56
CA MET A 80 10.46 -10.63 -9.81
C MET A 80 11.06 -9.28 -10.26
N ALA A 81 11.35 -8.38 -9.33
CA ALA A 81 11.93 -7.06 -9.60
C ALA A 81 13.37 -7.18 -10.09
N GLU A 82 14.16 -8.10 -9.52
CA GLU A 82 15.53 -8.38 -9.89
C GLU A 82 15.66 -8.88 -11.35
N ARG A 83 14.67 -9.67 -11.82
CA ARG A 83 14.63 -10.17 -13.20
C ARG A 83 14.23 -9.12 -14.24
N ARG A 84 13.72 -7.97 -13.81
CA ARG A 84 13.32 -6.90 -14.73
C ARG A 84 14.51 -6.00 -15.07
N PRO A 85 14.59 -5.47 -16.30
CA PRO A 85 15.62 -4.49 -16.64
C PRO A 85 15.43 -3.20 -15.81
N GLY A 86 16.54 -2.52 -15.51
CA GLY A 86 16.56 -1.28 -14.72
C GLY A 86 16.94 -1.49 -13.26
N LYS A 87 16.65 -0.50 -12.42
CA LYS A 87 16.98 -0.55 -10.99
C LYS A 87 16.01 -1.43 -10.22
N THR A 88 16.52 -2.45 -9.55
CA THR A 88 15.73 -3.44 -8.78
C THR A 88 14.83 -2.78 -7.73
N GLY A 89 15.32 -1.76 -7.04
CA GLY A 89 14.53 -1.04 -6.02
C GLY A 89 13.31 -0.31 -6.60
N GLU A 90 13.49 0.40 -7.71
CA GLU A 90 12.40 1.07 -8.42
C GLU A 90 11.38 0.06 -8.97
N ASN A 91 11.87 -1.03 -9.56
CA ASN A 91 11.03 -2.13 -10.05
C ASN A 91 10.21 -2.76 -8.92
N LEU A 92 10.80 -2.98 -7.75
CA LEU A 92 10.11 -3.52 -6.58
C LEU A 92 8.96 -2.61 -6.13
N LEU A 93 9.22 -1.31 -6.00
CA LEU A 93 8.20 -0.33 -5.62
C LEU A 93 7.08 -0.24 -6.67
N SER A 94 7.43 -0.26 -7.95
CA SER A 94 6.47 -0.30 -9.06
C SER A 94 5.56 -1.53 -9.00
N ILE A 95 6.11 -2.72 -8.71
CA ILE A 95 5.33 -3.95 -8.52
C ILE A 95 4.39 -3.82 -7.31
N LEU A 96 4.83 -3.23 -6.22
CA LEU A 96 4.02 -3.03 -5.02
C LEU A 96 2.89 -2.02 -5.26
N GLU A 97 3.13 -0.94 -6.01
CA GLU A 97 2.11 0.04 -6.39
C GLU A 97 1.09 -0.53 -7.37
N SER A 98 1.51 -1.38 -8.30
CA SER A 98 0.64 -2.00 -9.31
C SER A 98 -0.31 -3.08 -8.77
N ARG A 99 -0.33 -3.35 -7.46
CA ARG A 99 -1.26 -4.29 -6.86
C ARG A 99 -2.68 -3.73 -6.85
N LEU A 100 -3.66 -4.56 -7.17
CA LEU A 100 -5.07 -4.14 -7.26
C LEU A 100 -5.59 -3.57 -5.93
N ASP A 101 -5.22 -4.16 -4.77
CA ASP A 101 -5.59 -3.62 -3.46
C ASP A 101 -5.04 -2.22 -3.22
N ASN A 102 -3.82 -1.94 -3.66
CA ASN A 102 -3.23 -0.62 -3.55
C ASN A 102 -3.86 0.36 -4.54
N VAL A 103 -4.13 -0.07 -5.78
CA VAL A 103 -4.79 0.78 -6.79
C VAL A 103 -6.18 1.22 -6.33
N VAL A 104 -6.98 0.31 -5.77
CA VAL A 104 -8.30 0.61 -5.19
C VAL A 104 -8.20 1.65 -4.06
N TYR A 105 -7.14 1.57 -3.24
CA TYR A 105 -6.86 2.58 -2.23
C TYR A 105 -6.44 3.93 -2.84
N ARG A 106 -5.58 3.94 -3.87
CA ARG A 106 -5.13 5.15 -4.58
C ARG A 106 -6.27 5.88 -5.29
N LEU A 107 -7.27 5.14 -5.77
CA LEU A 107 -8.50 5.68 -6.36
C LEU A 107 -9.48 6.26 -5.34
N GLY A 108 -9.21 6.14 -4.05
CA GLY A 108 -10.07 6.69 -3.00
C GLY A 108 -11.31 5.85 -2.69
N PHE A 109 -11.47 4.65 -3.24
CA PHE A 109 -12.62 3.77 -2.95
C PHE A 109 -12.61 3.22 -1.52
N ALA A 110 -11.47 3.28 -0.84
CA ALA A 110 -11.30 2.82 0.52
C ALA A 110 -10.47 3.82 1.35
N MET A 111 -10.75 3.90 2.64
CA MET A 111 -10.03 4.77 3.58
C MET A 111 -8.65 4.24 3.96
N SER A 112 -8.42 2.92 3.79
CA SER A 112 -7.15 2.27 4.09
C SER A 112 -6.86 1.13 3.13
N ARG A 113 -5.57 0.76 2.97
CA ARG A 113 -5.17 -0.41 2.17
C ARG A 113 -5.76 -1.72 2.69
N ALA A 114 -5.99 -1.84 4.00
CA ALA A 114 -6.63 -3.02 4.59
C ALA A 114 -8.10 -3.13 4.16
N GLU A 115 -8.81 -2.02 4.10
CA GLU A 115 -10.18 -1.95 3.60
C GLU A 115 -10.24 -2.20 2.10
N ALA A 116 -9.36 -1.57 1.31
CA ALA A 116 -9.24 -1.81 -0.12
C ALA A 116 -9.02 -3.30 -0.43
N ARG A 117 -8.13 -3.94 0.32
CA ARG A 117 -7.89 -5.38 0.22
C ARG A 117 -9.14 -6.21 0.52
N GLN A 118 -9.93 -5.81 1.50
CA GLN A 118 -11.20 -6.47 1.82
C GLN A 118 -12.22 -6.29 0.69
N MET A 119 -12.34 -5.07 0.15
CA MET A 119 -13.22 -4.79 -1.00
C MET A 119 -12.88 -5.66 -2.21
N VAL A 120 -11.60 -5.77 -2.56
CA VAL A 120 -11.15 -6.66 -3.65
C VAL A 120 -11.47 -8.11 -3.34
N SER A 121 -11.15 -8.61 -2.14
CA SER A 121 -11.41 -10.01 -1.75
C SER A 121 -12.90 -10.36 -1.76
N HIS A 122 -13.78 -9.41 -1.45
CA HIS A 122 -15.24 -9.59 -1.51
C HIS A 122 -15.77 -9.44 -2.94
N GLY A 123 -14.93 -9.07 -3.91
CA GLY A 123 -15.26 -9.00 -5.32
C GLY A 123 -16.13 -7.81 -5.70
N HIS A 124 -15.90 -6.67 -5.04
CA HIS A 124 -16.54 -5.39 -5.39
C HIS A 124 -15.88 -4.71 -6.58
N CYS A 125 -14.72 -5.18 -7.03
CA CYS A 125 -13.95 -4.59 -8.13
C CYS A 125 -13.98 -5.47 -9.37
N THR A 126 -13.96 -4.84 -10.53
CA THR A 126 -13.80 -5.50 -11.83
C THR A 126 -12.60 -4.92 -12.56
N VAL A 127 -11.93 -5.74 -13.36
CA VAL A 127 -10.84 -5.35 -14.25
C VAL A 127 -11.21 -5.78 -15.66
N ASN A 128 -11.23 -4.84 -16.60
CA ASN A 128 -11.68 -5.05 -17.98
C ASN A 128 -13.06 -5.76 -18.05
N GLY A 129 -14.00 -5.35 -17.19
CA GLY A 129 -15.35 -5.92 -17.11
C GLY A 129 -15.45 -7.26 -16.36
N ARG A 130 -14.33 -7.90 -16.00
CA ARG A 130 -14.33 -9.19 -15.28
C ARG A 130 -14.11 -8.99 -13.79
N LYS A 131 -14.89 -9.68 -12.96
CA LYS A 131 -14.73 -9.68 -11.50
C LYS A 131 -13.37 -10.25 -11.11
N VAL A 132 -12.62 -9.51 -10.29
CA VAL A 132 -11.33 -9.93 -9.73
C VAL A 132 -11.41 -9.88 -8.21
N ASN A 133 -11.12 -10.99 -7.54
CA ASN A 133 -11.13 -11.12 -6.07
C ASN A 133 -9.73 -11.38 -5.47
N ILE A 134 -8.69 -11.17 -6.27
CA ILE A 134 -7.30 -11.42 -5.89
C ILE A 134 -6.62 -10.06 -5.60
N PRO A 135 -6.36 -9.69 -4.31
CA PRO A 135 -5.75 -8.41 -3.96
C PRO A 135 -4.34 -8.20 -4.54
N SER A 136 -3.59 -9.28 -4.75
CA SER A 136 -2.24 -9.25 -5.32
C SER A 136 -2.23 -9.23 -6.86
N TYR A 137 -3.39 -9.14 -7.51
CA TYR A 137 -3.47 -9.02 -8.96
C TYR A 137 -2.67 -7.81 -9.42
N GLN A 138 -1.80 -7.99 -10.40
CA GLN A 138 -0.94 -6.94 -10.96
C GLN A 138 -1.67 -6.25 -12.11
N VAL A 139 -1.95 -4.97 -11.95
CA VAL A 139 -2.51 -4.18 -13.04
C VAL A 139 -1.41 -3.77 -14.03
N LYS A 140 -1.77 -3.65 -15.31
CA LYS A 140 -0.86 -3.29 -16.39
C LYS A 140 -1.43 -2.06 -17.13
N PRO A 141 -0.59 -1.27 -17.81
CA PRO A 141 -1.05 -0.20 -18.66
C PRO A 141 -2.13 -0.67 -19.67
N GLY A 142 -3.13 0.15 -19.89
CA GLY A 142 -4.30 -0.16 -20.73
C GLY A 142 -5.46 -0.87 -20.01
N MET A 143 -5.26 -1.36 -18.79
CA MET A 143 -6.36 -1.98 -18.02
C MET A 143 -7.32 -0.94 -17.47
N VAL A 144 -8.61 -1.28 -17.48
CA VAL A 144 -9.70 -0.47 -16.93
C VAL A 144 -10.21 -1.14 -15.65
N ILE A 145 -10.24 -0.36 -14.57
CA ILE A 145 -10.67 -0.81 -13.23
C ILE A 145 -11.97 -0.08 -12.90
N THR A 146 -13.00 -0.83 -12.51
CA THR A 146 -14.29 -0.27 -12.13
C THR A 146 -14.85 -0.93 -10.87
N LEU A 147 -15.82 -0.29 -10.24
CA LEU A 147 -16.63 -0.92 -9.20
C LEU A 147 -17.77 -1.70 -9.85
N LYS A 148 -18.06 -2.89 -9.32
CA LYS A 148 -19.22 -3.69 -9.72
C LYS A 148 -20.49 -2.86 -9.52
N GLU A 149 -21.44 -2.90 -10.45
CA GLU A 149 -22.69 -2.12 -10.42
C GLU A 149 -23.44 -2.27 -9.10
N SER A 150 -23.63 -3.51 -8.64
CA SER A 150 -24.29 -3.78 -7.35
C SER A 150 -23.57 -3.21 -6.13
N SER A 151 -22.30 -2.80 -6.26
CA SER A 151 -21.50 -2.23 -5.19
C SER A 151 -21.44 -0.71 -5.20
N ARG A 152 -21.75 -0.07 -6.34
CA ARG A 152 -21.76 1.39 -6.47
C ARG A 152 -22.78 2.08 -5.57
N GLY A 153 -23.89 1.38 -5.27
CA GLY A 153 -24.96 1.85 -4.39
C GLY A 153 -24.66 1.80 -2.90
N LEU A 154 -23.59 1.13 -2.47
CA LEU A 154 -23.27 0.95 -1.06
C LEU A 154 -22.88 2.29 -0.41
N GLU A 155 -23.62 2.69 0.64
CA GLU A 155 -23.41 3.96 1.38
C GLU A 155 -21.96 4.14 1.83
N LYS A 156 -21.35 3.07 2.32
CA LYS A 156 -19.97 3.10 2.77
C LYS A 156 -18.99 3.45 1.65
N ILE A 157 -19.20 2.96 0.44
CA ILE A 157 -18.32 3.25 -0.70
C ILE A 157 -18.51 4.69 -1.13
N LYS A 158 -19.75 5.19 -1.16
CA LYS A 158 -20.04 6.60 -1.46
C LYS A 158 -19.37 7.53 -0.44
N ALA A 159 -19.54 7.25 0.85
CA ALA A 159 -18.90 8.02 1.92
C ALA A 159 -17.36 7.99 1.81
N ASN A 160 -16.76 6.86 1.45
CA ASN A 160 -15.31 6.77 1.23
C ASN A 160 -14.86 7.65 0.05
N ILE A 161 -15.60 7.65 -1.07
CA ILE A 161 -15.28 8.45 -2.26
C ILE A 161 -15.37 9.95 -1.92
N GLU A 162 -16.43 10.37 -1.24
CA GLU A 162 -16.59 11.76 -0.80
C GLU A 162 -15.47 12.19 0.16
N ALA A 163 -15.17 11.36 1.16
CA ALA A 163 -14.10 11.64 2.12
C ALA A 163 -12.71 11.67 1.49
N ASN A 164 -12.48 10.99 0.38
CA ASN A 164 -11.20 10.96 -0.32
C ASN A 164 -11.15 11.88 -1.56
N ALA A 165 -12.20 12.65 -1.87
CA ALA A 165 -12.28 13.51 -3.05
C ALA A 165 -11.14 14.55 -3.15
N PHE A 166 -10.56 14.94 -1.98
CA PHE A 166 -9.42 15.86 -1.92
C PHE A 166 -8.07 15.21 -2.29
N ARG A 167 -8.01 13.86 -2.41
CA ARG A 167 -6.77 13.15 -2.79
C ARG A 167 -6.71 13.00 -4.29
N PRO A 168 -5.77 13.67 -4.98
CA PRO A 168 -5.62 13.48 -6.40
C PRO A 168 -5.18 12.05 -6.71
N ALA A 169 -5.71 11.49 -7.78
CA ALA A 169 -5.21 10.22 -8.30
C ALA A 169 -3.76 10.39 -8.78
N PRO A 170 -2.90 9.38 -8.62
CA PRO A 170 -1.53 9.42 -9.13
C PRO A 170 -1.52 9.61 -10.66
N LYS A 171 -0.47 10.23 -11.20
CA LYS A 171 -0.34 10.55 -12.64
C LYS A 171 -0.46 9.35 -13.58
N TRP A 172 -0.12 8.15 -13.11
CA TRP A 172 -0.19 6.92 -13.87
C TRP A 172 -1.60 6.29 -13.92
N LEU A 173 -2.59 6.90 -13.20
CA LEU A 173 -4.00 6.52 -13.19
C LEU A 173 -4.85 7.70 -13.71
N GLU A 174 -5.63 7.45 -14.73
CA GLU A 174 -6.69 8.35 -15.19
C GLU A 174 -8.00 7.92 -14.53
N TYR A 175 -8.62 8.82 -13.75
CA TYR A 175 -9.80 8.49 -12.96
C TYR A 175 -10.99 9.39 -13.36
N ASP A 176 -12.06 8.76 -13.83
CA ASP A 176 -13.37 9.38 -14.06
C ASP A 176 -14.24 9.17 -12.82
N ALA A 177 -14.40 10.23 -12.03
CA ALA A 177 -15.17 10.20 -10.80
C ALA A 177 -16.69 10.05 -11.07
N ALA A 178 -17.20 10.52 -12.19
CA ALA A 178 -18.63 10.45 -12.52
C ALA A 178 -19.07 9.00 -12.77
N ASN A 179 -18.26 8.25 -13.52
CA ASN A 179 -18.54 6.87 -13.89
C ASN A 179 -17.88 5.84 -12.95
N LEU A 180 -17.04 6.28 -12.02
CA LEU A 180 -16.22 5.42 -11.13
C LEU A 180 -15.36 4.43 -11.92
N ILE A 181 -14.76 4.94 -13.00
CA ILE A 181 -13.90 4.20 -13.92
C ILE A 181 -12.47 4.74 -13.79
N ALA A 182 -11.52 3.85 -13.65
CA ALA A 182 -10.10 4.21 -13.69
C ALA A 182 -9.38 3.44 -14.80
N LYS A 183 -8.51 4.12 -15.54
CA LYS A 183 -7.65 3.53 -16.55
C LYS A 183 -6.21 3.63 -16.11
N VAL A 184 -5.48 2.55 -16.24
CA VAL A 184 -4.03 2.53 -16.02
C VAL A 184 -3.34 3.05 -17.28
N VAL A 185 -2.71 4.22 -17.21
CA VAL A 185 -2.05 4.88 -18.35
C VAL A 185 -0.61 4.39 -18.49
N ALA A 186 0.13 4.34 -17.41
CA ALA A 186 1.56 4.01 -17.40
C ALA A 186 1.91 3.07 -16.25
N VAL A 187 3.15 2.60 -16.22
CA VAL A 187 3.73 1.90 -15.07
C VAL A 187 4.08 2.94 -14.01
N PRO A 188 3.78 2.70 -12.70
CA PRO A 188 4.14 3.64 -11.63
C PRO A 188 5.65 3.93 -11.62
N ALA A 189 6.03 5.21 -11.69
CA ALA A 189 7.40 5.66 -11.54
C ALA A 189 7.76 5.89 -10.07
N ARG A 190 9.04 6.04 -9.75
CA ARG A 190 9.51 6.30 -8.37
C ARG A 190 8.90 7.60 -7.80
N ASP A 191 8.80 8.63 -8.63
CA ASP A 191 8.29 9.95 -8.25
C ASP A 191 6.78 9.95 -7.92
N ASP A 192 6.04 8.95 -8.39
CA ASP A 192 4.62 8.79 -8.09
C ASP A 192 4.36 8.15 -6.71
N ILE A 193 5.42 7.76 -6.01
CA ILE A 193 5.34 7.00 -4.75
C ILE A 193 5.67 7.89 -3.57
N ASP A 194 4.65 8.26 -2.79
CA ASP A 194 4.75 9.19 -1.65
C ASP A 194 5.47 8.60 -0.42
N LEU A 195 5.92 7.35 -0.48
CA LEU A 195 6.55 6.70 0.66
C LEU A 195 8.04 7.04 0.73
N PRO A 196 8.51 7.70 1.80
CA PRO A 196 9.92 7.97 2.03
C PRO A 196 10.62 6.67 2.43
N ILE A 197 11.10 5.94 1.45
CA ILE A 197 11.87 4.69 1.58
C ILE A 197 13.16 4.81 0.82
N GLU A 198 14.22 4.29 1.43
CA GLU A 198 15.52 4.10 0.81
C GLU A 198 15.58 2.69 0.22
N GLU A 199 15.12 2.53 -1.02
CA GLU A 199 14.99 1.24 -1.70
C GLU A 199 16.33 0.51 -1.87
N HIS A 200 17.45 1.24 -1.95
CA HIS A 200 18.78 0.64 -2.04
C HIS A 200 19.11 -0.22 -0.81
N LEU A 201 18.71 0.20 0.40
CA LEU A 201 18.91 -0.57 1.62
C LEU A 201 18.13 -1.90 1.61
N ILE A 202 16.99 -1.93 0.92
CA ILE A 202 16.22 -3.17 0.74
C ILE A 202 16.95 -4.12 -0.20
N VAL A 203 17.51 -3.58 -1.29
CA VAL A 203 18.29 -4.37 -2.26
C VAL A 203 19.54 -4.94 -1.58
N GLU A 204 20.30 -4.13 -0.84
CA GLU A 204 21.48 -4.57 -0.08
C GLU A 204 21.15 -5.68 0.93
N LEU A 205 19.99 -5.59 1.61
CA LEU A 205 19.56 -6.61 2.56
C LEU A 205 19.35 -7.98 1.90
N TYR A 206 18.78 -8.00 0.69
CA TYR A 206 18.48 -9.24 -0.03
C TYR A 206 19.64 -9.77 -0.87
N SER A 207 20.65 -8.95 -1.13
CA SER A 207 21.86 -9.32 -1.87
C SER A 207 22.91 -10.04 -0.99
N LYS A 208 22.67 -10.13 0.31
CA LYS A 208 23.56 -10.80 1.30
C LYS A 208 23.30 -12.29 1.39
#